data_5d189575d8adfe87e43d3c39a7d4c1b7
#
_entry.id   5d189575d8adfe87e43d3c39a7d4c1b7
#
_cell.length_a   1.000
_cell.length_b   1.000
_cell.length_c   1.000
_cell.angle_alpha   90.00
_cell.angle_beta   90.00
_cell.angle_gamma   90.00
#
_symmetry.space_group_name_H-M   'P 1'
#
loop_
_entity.id
_entity.type
_entity.pdbx_description
1 polymer ?
#
loop_
_entity_poly.entity_id
_entity_poly.type
_entity_poly.pdbx_seq_one_letter_code
_entity_poly.pdbx_strand_id
1 'polypeptide(L)'
;LARLHPAIKGVTGAQSSGASMVSFNAGAFCSYGHEQGGNAPVGSYAAFAYAQALNYLLADREHVQRVGDTTIVCWAAGGETAYQQVAMDALFAMDAPVSESDVRNAVDKLVHGQSVEWQNVTLDPKNHFYVLGLAPNAARLSVRFFWQDTFQTLLDNVQQHYDRLKIVRPAYDKFPRLGLYWLLQETVNTNSRSPSASPQLAGDVLRAILNNTRYPATLLDGVMMRIRAEQKVTRGRAAIIKAYYLRNEDPRCPKEVLTVENNKETNYQPYVMGQLFAVLEAIQMAVNPDINTTIKDRYFNAAASTPALSLIHISEPTRRS
;
A
#
# COMPACT_ATOMS: atom_id res chain seq x y z
N LEU A 1 36.89 13.33 9.21
CA LEU A 1 35.95 12.45 8.49
C LEU A 1 35.81 11.10 9.19
N ALA A 2 34.61 10.52 9.13
CA ALA A 2 34.38 9.17 9.64
C ALA A 2 35.02 8.14 8.72
N ARG A 3 35.98 7.34 9.22
CA ARG A 3 36.61 6.25 8.46
C ARG A 3 35.60 5.12 8.22
N LEU A 4 34.87 4.72 9.25
CA LEU A 4 33.79 3.73 9.22
C LEU A 4 32.53 4.33 9.84
N HIS A 5 31.40 4.02 9.25
CA HIS A 5 30.12 4.41 9.82
C HIS A 5 29.61 3.31 10.77
N PRO A 6 28.99 3.66 11.92
CA PRO A 6 28.45 2.66 12.83
C PRO A 6 27.35 1.82 12.16
N ALA A 7 27.24 0.58 12.62
CA ALA A 7 26.22 -0.34 12.12
C ALA A 7 24.82 0.03 12.62
N ILE A 8 23.84 -0.14 11.75
CA ILE A 8 22.41 0.02 12.03
C ILE A 8 21.81 -1.36 12.34
N LYS A 9 21.13 -1.48 13.47
CA LYS A 9 20.46 -2.70 13.94
C LYS A 9 18.94 -2.58 13.81
N GLY A 10 18.23 -3.69 13.86
CA GLY A 10 16.76 -3.67 13.92
C GLY A 10 16.05 -3.66 12.57
N VAL A 11 16.77 -3.56 11.44
CA VAL A 11 16.18 -3.72 10.11
C VAL A 11 15.87 -5.19 9.85
N THR A 12 14.64 -5.51 9.56
CA THR A 12 14.17 -6.89 9.36
C THR A 12 14.88 -7.55 8.19
N GLY A 13 15.41 -8.75 8.41
CA GLY A 13 16.15 -9.50 7.39
C GLY A 13 17.61 -9.09 7.22
N ALA A 14 18.08 -8.03 7.90
CA ALA A 14 19.50 -7.68 7.97
C ALA A 14 20.22 -8.51 9.04
N GLN A 15 21.56 -8.44 9.06
CA GLN A 15 22.37 -9.13 10.06
C GLN A 15 22.04 -8.63 11.47
N SER A 16 21.94 -9.55 12.43
CA SER A 16 21.61 -9.22 13.84
C SER A 16 22.70 -8.34 14.50
N SER A 17 23.96 -8.49 14.07
CA SER A 17 25.06 -7.63 14.50
C SER A 17 24.96 -6.19 14.00
N GLY A 18 24.09 -5.96 13.04
CA GLY A 18 23.88 -4.70 12.34
C GLY A 18 24.45 -4.72 10.91
N ALA A 19 23.92 -3.81 10.09
CA ALA A 19 24.32 -3.64 8.71
C ALA A 19 24.73 -2.18 8.44
N SER A 20 25.65 -1.97 7.50
CA SER A 20 26.16 -0.64 7.21
C SER A 20 25.27 0.10 6.22
N MET A 21 24.89 1.33 6.53
CA MET A 21 24.23 2.22 5.58
C MET A 21 25.24 2.80 4.57
N VAL A 22 26.43 3.15 5.03
CA VAL A 22 27.52 3.66 4.21
C VAL A 22 28.76 2.77 4.42
N SER A 23 29.23 2.11 3.36
CA SER A 23 30.43 1.27 3.43
C SER A 23 31.09 1.10 2.06
N PHE A 24 32.41 1.08 2.05
CA PHE A 24 33.27 0.97 0.87
C PHE A 24 34.25 -0.20 1.06
N ASN A 25 33.75 -1.43 0.97
CA ASN A 25 34.49 -2.64 1.26
C ASN A 25 35.06 -3.34 0.00
N ALA A 26 34.94 -2.73 -1.17
CA ALA A 26 35.51 -3.23 -2.42
C ALA A 26 36.14 -2.08 -3.21
N GLY A 27 37.23 -2.36 -3.92
CA GLY A 27 37.95 -1.36 -4.71
C GLY A 27 37.07 -0.68 -5.76
N ALA A 28 36.06 -1.38 -6.30
CA ALA A 28 35.08 -0.81 -7.24
C ALA A 28 34.23 0.32 -6.65
N PHE A 29 34.14 0.48 -5.34
CA PHE A 29 33.40 1.54 -4.64
C PHE A 29 34.29 2.74 -4.29
N CYS A 30 35.60 2.64 -4.52
CA CYS A 30 36.57 3.68 -4.21
C CYS A 30 36.88 4.50 -5.45
N SER A 31 37.04 5.81 -5.30
CA SER A 31 37.39 6.73 -6.38
C SER A 31 38.51 7.67 -5.95
N TYR A 32 39.30 8.15 -6.91
CA TYR A 32 40.35 9.13 -6.71
C TYR A 32 41.37 8.77 -5.62
N GLY A 33 41.63 7.48 -5.39
CA GLY A 33 42.55 7.03 -4.35
C GLY A 33 42.06 7.16 -2.92
N HIS A 34 40.76 7.49 -2.73
CA HIS A 34 40.14 7.53 -1.41
C HIS A 34 39.88 6.11 -0.90
N GLU A 35 40.07 5.90 0.40
CA GLU A 35 39.76 4.66 1.07
C GLU A 35 38.57 4.80 2.00
N GLN A 36 37.74 3.77 2.09
CA GLN A 36 36.61 3.66 3.01
C GLN A 36 35.77 4.94 3.08
N GLY A 37 35.51 5.50 4.29
CA GLY A 37 34.73 6.70 4.51
C GLY A 37 35.27 7.98 3.85
N GLY A 38 36.50 7.98 3.36
CA GLY A 38 37.04 9.04 2.51
C GLY A 38 36.25 9.23 1.20
N ASN A 39 35.56 8.19 0.73
CA ASN A 39 34.67 8.25 -0.44
C ASN A 39 33.27 8.88 -0.13
N ALA A 40 32.94 9.06 1.15
CA ALA A 40 31.72 9.76 1.59
C ALA A 40 32.14 10.74 2.68
N PRO A 41 32.35 12.02 2.35
CA PRO A 41 32.94 13.00 3.26
C PRO A 41 31.94 13.43 4.37
N VAL A 42 31.66 12.51 5.28
CA VAL A 42 30.80 12.71 6.44
C VAL A 42 31.65 12.87 7.70
N GLY A 43 31.39 13.89 8.50
CA GLY A 43 32.08 14.11 9.77
C GLY A 43 31.78 12.96 10.75
N SER A 44 32.76 12.67 11.64
CA SER A 44 32.62 11.58 12.63
C SER A 44 31.41 11.75 13.53
N TYR A 45 31.13 12.98 13.97
CA TYR A 45 29.95 13.28 14.76
C TYR A 45 28.66 13.00 14.01
N ALA A 46 28.53 13.43 12.75
CA ALA A 46 27.34 13.22 11.94
C ALA A 46 27.11 11.72 11.66
N ALA A 47 28.19 10.97 11.37
CA ALA A 47 28.13 9.52 11.18
C ALA A 47 27.63 8.79 12.45
N PHE A 48 28.13 9.20 13.60
CA PHE A 48 27.68 8.68 14.90
C PHE A 48 26.23 9.07 15.18
N ALA A 49 25.88 10.35 15.01
CA ALA A 49 24.57 10.88 15.35
C ALA A 49 23.45 10.21 14.56
N TYR A 50 23.55 10.12 13.22
CA TYR A 50 22.50 9.47 12.43
C TYR A 50 22.38 7.97 12.76
N ALA A 51 23.49 7.28 13.00
CA ALA A 51 23.46 5.86 13.33
C ALA A 51 22.79 5.61 14.69
N GLN A 52 23.07 6.44 15.70
CA GLN A 52 22.41 6.36 17.00
C GLN A 52 20.93 6.70 16.91
N ALA A 53 20.55 7.75 16.18
CA ALA A 53 19.16 8.12 15.98
C ALA A 53 18.36 7.00 15.31
N LEU A 54 18.91 6.39 14.24
CA LEU A 54 18.27 5.25 13.58
C LEU A 54 18.19 4.02 14.48
N ASN A 55 19.24 3.68 15.22
CA ASN A 55 19.20 2.58 16.16
C ASN A 55 18.17 2.80 17.27
N TYR A 56 18.01 4.05 17.74
CA TYR A 56 16.96 4.42 18.70
C TYR A 56 15.57 4.22 18.12
N LEU A 57 15.28 4.79 16.93
CA LEU A 57 13.99 4.63 16.26
C LEU A 57 13.66 3.18 15.92
N LEU A 58 14.65 2.40 15.45
CA LEU A 58 14.46 0.99 15.10
C LEU A 58 14.30 0.07 16.31
N ALA A 59 14.71 0.50 17.50
CA ALA A 59 14.47 -0.23 18.74
C ALA A 59 13.03 -0.13 19.25
N ASP A 60 12.34 0.91 18.87
CA ASP A 60 10.94 1.16 19.20
C ASP A 60 10.01 0.39 18.26
N ARG A 61 9.64 -0.83 18.67
CA ARG A 61 8.82 -1.74 17.87
C ARG A 61 7.39 -1.27 17.65
N GLU A 62 6.90 -0.34 18.43
CA GLU A 62 5.54 0.22 18.28
C GLU A 62 5.47 1.18 17.09
N HIS A 63 6.57 1.82 16.76
CA HIS A 63 6.67 2.82 15.68
C HIS A 63 7.48 2.33 14.48
N VAL A 64 7.76 1.03 14.41
CA VAL A 64 8.43 0.40 13.27
C VAL A 64 7.46 -0.56 12.58
N GLN A 65 7.22 -0.33 11.30
CA GLN A 65 6.38 -1.20 10.49
C GLN A 65 7.18 -1.92 9.42
N ARG A 66 6.76 -3.14 9.12
CA ARG A 66 7.32 -3.92 8.02
C ARG A 66 6.32 -4.05 6.89
N VAL A 67 6.74 -3.67 5.68
CA VAL A 67 5.96 -3.85 4.47
C VAL A 67 6.83 -4.53 3.41
N GLY A 68 6.56 -5.79 3.14
CA GLY A 68 7.42 -6.63 2.29
C GLY A 68 8.80 -6.86 2.94
N ASP A 69 9.87 -6.49 2.26
CA ASP A 69 11.25 -6.51 2.78
C ASP A 69 11.67 -5.17 3.42
N THR A 70 10.80 -4.17 3.36
CA THR A 70 11.11 -2.81 3.80
C THR A 70 10.70 -2.61 5.25
N THR A 71 11.64 -2.19 6.08
CA THR A 71 11.40 -1.69 7.43
C THR A 71 11.20 -0.18 7.36
N ILE A 72 10.08 0.29 7.87
CA ILE A 72 9.67 1.69 7.80
C ILE A 72 9.79 2.29 9.19
N VAL A 73 10.48 3.40 9.27
CA VAL A 73 10.53 4.26 10.45
C VAL A 73 10.07 5.67 10.10
N CYS A 74 9.45 6.35 11.04
CA CYS A 74 9.05 7.73 10.86
C CYS A 74 9.28 8.54 12.14
N TRP A 75 9.40 9.85 11.99
CA TRP A 75 9.59 10.78 13.11
C TRP A 75 9.15 12.20 12.73
N ALA A 76 8.79 12.97 13.74
CA ALA A 76 8.54 14.41 13.61
C ALA A 76 9.78 15.23 13.95
N ALA A 77 9.90 16.42 13.44
CA ALA A 77 10.85 17.38 13.97
C ALA A 77 10.51 17.65 15.45
N GLY A 78 11.55 17.65 16.31
CA GLY A 78 11.35 17.72 17.76
C GLY A 78 11.27 16.36 18.47
N GLY A 79 11.02 15.27 17.75
CA GLY A 79 11.11 13.89 18.27
C GLY A 79 9.92 13.43 19.11
N GLU A 80 8.77 14.10 19.02
CA GLU A 80 7.58 13.74 19.79
C GLU A 80 6.87 12.52 19.17
N THR A 81 6.72 11.46 19.96
CA THR A 81 6.20 10.15 19.52
C THR A 81 4.71 10.18 19.17
N ALA A 82 3.94 11.15 19.66
CA ALA A 82 2.52 11.31 19.35
C ALA A 82 2.26 11.46 17.84
N TYR A 83 3.15 12.15 17.10
CA TYR A 83 3.08 12.24 15.63
C TYR A 83 3.27 10.88 14.96
N GLN A 84 4.22 10.07 15.44
CA GLN A 84 4.49 8.75 14.89
C GLN A 84 3.27 7.84 15.03
N GLN A 85 2.61 7.87 16.19
CA GLN A 85 1.42 7.06 16.45
C GLN A 85 0.29 7.39 15.47
N VAL A 86 -0.06 8.68 15.33
CA VAL A 86 -1.11 9.11 14.40
C VAL A 86 -0.73 8.79 12.95
N ALA A 87 0.54 8.96 12.56
CA ALA A 87 1.01 8.63 11.23
C ALA A 87 0.92 7.13 10.92
N MET A 88 1.34 6.27 11.86
CA MET A 88 1.29 4.82 11.68
C MET A 88 -0.15 4.31 11.58
N ASP A 89 -1.03 4.80 12.44
CA ASP A 89 -2.46 4.46 12.37
C ASP A 89 -3.08 4.92 11.04
N ALA A 90 -2.75 6.13 10.60
CA ALA A 90 -3.24 6.66 9.34
C ALA A 90 -2.73 5.84 8.14
N LEU A 91 -1.41 5.60 8.05
CA LEU A 91 -0.76 4.91 6.92
C LEU A 91 -1.17 3.44 6.80
N PHE A 92 -1.25 2.72 7.92
CA PHE A 92 -1.39 1.26 7.92
C PHE A 92 -2.79 0.80 8.30
N ALA A 93 -3.70 1.71 8.67
CA ALA A 93 -5.04 1.39 9.18
C ALA A 93 -4.96 0.31 10.27
N MET A 94 -4.04 0.51 11.23
CA MET A 94 -3.84 -0.41 12.33
C MET A 94 -5.09 -0.41 13.22
N ASP A 95 -5.40 -1.58 13.81
CA ASP A 95 -6.39 -1.69 14.87
C ASP A 95 -5.80 -1.04 16.13
N ALA A 96 -5.94 0.27 16.26
CA ALA A 96 -5.38 1.00 17.39
C ALA A 96 -6.22 0.78 18.65
N PRO A 97 -5.58 0.73 19.84
CA PRO A 97 -6.29 0.71 21.14
C PRO A 97 -7.07 2.02 21.39
N VAL A 98 -6.76 3.07 20.66
CA VAL A 98 -7.51 4.34 20.64
C VAL A 98 -8.68 4.20 19.68
N SER A 99 -9.86 4.74 20.06
CA SER A 99 -11.05 4.59 19.24
C SER A 99 -10.79 5.12 17.81
N GLU A 100 -11.18 4.34 16.80
CA GLU A 100 -11.05 4.74 15.39
C GLU A 100 -11.66 6.12 15.12
N SER A 101 -12.67 6.53 15.91
CA SER A 101 -13.30 7.84 15.87
C SER A 101 -12.34 8.97 16.26
N ASP A 102 -11.52 8.77 17.29
CA ASP A 102 -10.63 9.82 17.80
C ASP A 102 -9.47 10.07 16.85
N VAL A 103 -8.86 9.01 16.31
CA VAL A 103 -7.83 9.12 15.26
C VAL A 103 -8.40 9.81 14.02
N ARG A 104 -9.59 9.43 13.58
CA ARG A 104 -10.24 10.02 12.41
C ARG A 104 -10.53 11.51 12.62
N ASN A 105 -11.05 11.89 13.78
CA ASN A 105 -11.32 13.29 14.11
C ASN A 105 -10.03 14.12 14.19
N ALA A 106 -8.95 13.54 14.74
CA ALA A 106 -7.65 14.19 14.80
C ALA A 106 -7.08 14.40 13.38
N VAL A 107 -7.10 13.36 12.55
CA VAL A 107 -6.65 13.43 11.15
C VAL A 107 -7.44 14.46 10.37
N ASP A 108 -8.78 14.48 10.50
CA ASP A 108 -9.64 15.44 9.80
C ASP A 108 -9.28 16.89 10.15
N LYS A 109 -9.11 17.21 11.42
CA LYS A 109 -8.67 18.55 11.86
C LYS A 109 -7.29 18.92 11.33
N LEU A 110 -6.33 18.01 11.43
CA LEU A 110 -4.95 18.21 10.97
C LEU A 110 -4.87 18.44 9.45
N VAL A 111 -5.63 17.70 8.66
CA VAL A 111 -5.74 17.90 7.21
C VAL A 111 -6.31 19.28 6.87
N HIS A 112 -7.22 19.80 7.68
CA HIS A 112 -7.75 21.16 7.52
C HIS A 112 -6.84 22.25 8.15
N GLY A 113 -5.61 21.92 8.53
CA GLY A 113 -4.62 22.88 9.05
C GLY A 113 -4.88 23.32 10.49
N GLN A 114 -5.66 22.57 11.25
CA GLN A 114 -5.96 22.84 12.66
C GLN A 114 -5.06 21.99 13.55
N SER A 115 -4.45 22.61 14.58
CA SER A 115 -3.73 21.88 15.60
C SER A 115 -4.66 21.05 16.48
N VAL A 116 -4.17 19.93 16.97
CA VAL A 116 -4.94 18.97 17.76
C VAL A 116 -4.18 18.61 19.03
N GLU A 117 -4.86 18.64 20.17
CA GLU A 117 -4.36 18.05 21.40
C GLU A 117 -4.49 16.54 21.34
N TRP A 118 -3.36 15.83 21.41
CA TRP A 118 -3.28 14.37 21.37
C TRP A 118 -2.38 13.89 22.49
N GLN A 119 -2.94 13.14 23.46
CA GLN A 119 -2.18 12.60 24.60
C GLN A 119 -1.27 13.66 25.30
N ASN A 120 -1.80 14.83 25.56
CA ASN A 120 -1.10 15.99 26.16
C ASN A 120 0.02 16.60 25.31
N VAL A 121 0.02 16.33 24.01
CA VAL A 121 0.91 16.95 23.01
C VAL A 121 0.07 17.69 21.99
N THR A 122 0.44 18.95 21.72
CA THR A 122 -0.20 19.71 20.62
C THR A 122 0.44 19.32 19.30
N LEU A 123 -0.31 18.61 18.45
CA LEU A 123 0.09 18.28 17.10
C LEU A 123 -0.11 19.49 16.19
N ASP A 124 0.99 20.03 15.67
CA ASP A 124 0.99 21.11 14.68
C ASP A 124 1.02 20.52 13.27
N PRO A 125 0.01 20.80 12.42
CA PRO A 125 -0.02 20.31 11.03
C PRO A 125 1.17 20.79 10.19
N LYS A 126 1.80 21.93 10.55
CA LYS A 126 2.97 22.49 9.86
C LYS A 126 4.29 21.88 10.28
N ASN A 127 4.31 21.05 11.34
CA ASN A 127 5.54 20.42 11.78
C ASN A 127 6.09 19.50 10.68
N HIS A 128 7.42 19.49 10.51
CA HIS A 128 8.06 18.60 9.56
C HIS A 128 8.01 17.15 10.03
N PHE A 129 7.68 16.28 9.10
CA PHE A 129 7.59 14.85 9.33
C PHE A 129 8.41 14.08 8.28
N TYR A 130 9.00 13.00 8.72
CA TYR A 130 9.95 12.21 7.94
C TYR A 130 9.55 10.75 7.92
N VAL A 131 9.66 10.10 6.76
CA VAL A 131 9.44 8.65 6.60
C VAL A 131 10.60 8.05 5.85
N LEU A 132 11.23 7.03 6.42
CA LEU A 132 12.38 6.34 5.85
C LEU A 132 12.08 4.84 5.70
N GLY A 133 12.26 4.32 4.49
CA GLY A 133 12.18 2.90 4.20
C GLY A 133 13.56 2.28 4.01
N LEU A 134 13.89 1.30 4.84
CA LEU A 134 15.16 0.56 4.82
C LEU A 134 14.90 -0.90 4.46
N ALA A 135 15.76 -1.47 3.62
CA ALA A 135 15.72 -2.89 3.27
C ALA A 135 17.09 -3.54 3.44
N PRO A 136 17.15 -4.84 3.76
CA PRO A 136 18.40 -5.56 3.85
C PRO A 136 19.04 -5.71 2.46
N ASN A 137 20.36 -5.58 2.40
CA ASN A 137 21.17 -5.82 1.21
C ASN A 137 22.49 -6.47 1.61
N ALA A 138 22.46 -7.78 1.87
CA ALA A 138 23.56 -8.54 2.46
C ALA A 138 24.07 -7.88 3.77
N ALA A 139 25.36 -7.49 3.83
CA ALA A 139 25.94 -6.80 4.99
C ALA A 139 25.64 -5.29 5.03
N ARG A 140 24.82 -4.78 4.11
CA ARG A 140 24.48 -3.37 3.99
C ARG A 140 22.98 -3.16 4.11
N LEU A 141 22.60 -1.89 4.21
CA LEU A 141 21.22 -1.44 4.08
C LEU A 141 21.05 -0.68 2.76
N SER A 142 19.90 -0.89 2.16
CA SER A 142 19.41 -0.11 1.02
C SER A 142 18.34 0.85 1.50
N VAL A 143 18.49 2.13 1.19
CA VAL A 143 17.42 3.12 1.35
C VAL A 143 16.47 2.93 0.17
N ARG A 144 15.27 2.42 0.44
CA ARG A 144 14.21 2.24 -0.57
C ARG A 144 13.61 3.58 -0.95
N PHE A 145 13.35 4.41 0.04
CA PHE A 145 12.87 5.78 -0.12
C PHE A 145 13.14 6.59 1.14
N PHE A 146 13.16 7.90 0.95
CA PHE A 146 13.10 8.89 2.00
C PHE A 146 12.07 9.93 1.61
N TRP A 147 11.14 10.23 2.50
CA TRP A 147 10.10 11.21 2.32
C TRP A 147 10.17 12.26 3.43
N GLN A 148 9.96 13.51 3.07
CA GLN A 148 9.99 14.65 3.99
C GLN A 148 9.01 15.71 3.48
N ASP A 149 8.09 16.12 4.34
CA ASP A 149 7.19 17.25 4.13
C ASP A 149 6.55 17.63 5.47
N THR A 150 5.48 18.43 5.46
CA THR A 150 4.70 18.74 6.66
C THR A 150 3.85 17.53 7.07
N PHE A 151 3.50 17.49 8.35
CA PHE A 151 2.61 16.44 8.86
C PHE A 151 1.23 16.47 8.21
N GLN A 152 0.73 17.69 7.92
CA GLN A 152 -0.51 17.88 7.16
C GLN A 152 -0.44 17.23 5.77
N THR A 153 0.64 17.46 5.02
CA THR A 153 0.83 16.87 3.68
C THR A 153 0.80 15.34 3.73
N LEU A 154 1.45 14.73 4.74
CA LEU A 154 1.38 13.29 4.94
C LEU A 154 -0.06 12.79 5.07
N LEU A 155 -0.80 13.39 6.02
CA LEU A 155 -2.14 12.96 6.35
C LEU A 155 -3.12 13.18 5.19
N ASP A 156 -3.01 14.30 4.47
CA ASP A 156 -3.81 14.59 3.28
C ASP A 156 -3.56 13.56 2.16
N ASN A 157 -2.30 13.26 1.86
CA ASN A 157 -1.94 12.25 0.86
C ASN A 157 -2.48 10.86 1.21
N VAL A 158 -2.40 10.49 2.49
CA VAL A 158 -2.94 9.23 3.00
C VAL A 158 -4.48 9.22 2.92
N GLN A 159 -5.13 10.30 3.31
CA GLN A 159 -6.58 10.43 3.21
C GLN A 159 -7.06 10.29 1.76
N GLN A 160 -6.43 11.00 0.83
CA GLN A 160 -6.73 10.89 -0.59
C GLN A 160 -6.53 9.47 -1.13
N HIS A 161 -5.53 8.72 -0.63
CA HIS A 161 -5.35 7.32 -0.96
C HIS A 161 -6.56 6.48 -0.54
N TYR A 162 -7.00 6.61 0.72
CA TYR A 162 -8.15 5.86 1.22
C TYR A 162 -9.46 6.29 0.57
N ASP A 163 -9.62 7.57 0.22
CA ASP A 163 -10.80 8.06 -0.51
C ASP A 163 -10.90 7.43 -1.90
N ARG A 164 -9.77 7.26 -2.59
CA ARG A 164 -9.75 6.53 -3.87
C ARG A 164 -10.10 5.06 -3.73
N LEU A 165 -9.77 4.43 -2.60
CA LEU A 165 -10.07 3.02 -2.31
C LEU A 165 -11.52 2.79 -1.84
N LYS A 166 -12.28 3.83 -1.47
CA LYS A 166 -13.67 3.69 -1.02
C LYS A 166 -14.52 2.97 -2.06
N ILE A 167 -15.14 1.88 -1.65
CA ILE A 167 -16.08 1.08 -2.44
C ILE A 167 -17.12 0.49 -1.48
N VAL A 168 -18.29 0.10 -2.00
CA VAL A 168 -19.33 -0.56 -1.22
C VAL A 168 -18.72 -1.73 -0.43
N ARG A 169 -18.99 -1.75 0.86
CA ARG A 169 -18.52 -2.77 1.77
C ARG A 169 -19.59 -3.83 1.97
N PRO A 170 -19.30 -5.10 1.72
CA PRO A 170 -20.21 -6.18 2.07
C PRO A 170 -20.53 -6.19 3.57
N ALA A 171 -21.74 -6.56 3.95
CA ALA A 171 -22.18 -6.55 5.36
C ALA A 171 -21.34 -7.45 6.28
N TYR A 172 -20.76 -8.53 5.72
CA TYR A 172 -19.89 -9.45 6.46
C TYR A 172 -18.47 -8.93 6.68
N ASP A 173 -18.04 -7.89 5.95
CA ASP A 173 -16.71 -7.33 6.07
C ASP A 173 -16.67 -6.33 7.24
N LYS A 174 -15.86 -6.65 8.26
CA LYS A 174 -15.74 -5.84 9.48
C LYS A 174 -14.76 -4.68 9.35
N PHE A 175 -13.88 -4.71 8.32
CA PHE A 175 -12.82 -3.71 8.18
C PHE A 175 -13.29 -2.51 7.36
N PRO A 176 -13.43 -1.32 7.94
CA PRO A 176 -13.88 -0.13 7.20
C PRO A 176 -12.84 0.33 6.19
N ARG A 177 -11.54 0.26 6.53
CA ARG A 177 -10.42 0.57 5.66
C ARG A 177 -9.62 -0.67 5.31
N LEU A 178 -9.05 -0.67 4.11
CA LEU A 178 -8.14 -1.71 3.65
C LEU A 178 -6.72 -1.18 3.78
N GLY A 179 -6.05 -1.48 4.88
CA GLY A 179 -4.66 -1.10 5.12
C GLY A 179 -3.71 -1.65 4.07
N LEU A 180 -2.54 -1.03 3.94
CA LEU A 180 -1.55 -1.35 2.91
C LEU A 180 -1.18 -2.84 2.88
N TYR A 181 -1.04 -3.48 4.04
CA TYR A 181 -0.76 -4.91 4.12
C TYR A 181 -1.83 -5.75 3.38
N TRP A 182 -3.10 -5.50 3.66
CA TRP A 182 -4.21 -6.22 3.03
C TRP A 182 -4.31 -5.96 1.54
N LEU A 183 -4.05 -4.72 1.10
CA LEU A 183 -4.02 -4.38 -0.33
C LEU A 183 -2.93 -5.15 -1.07
N LEU A 184 -1.76 -5.30 -0.47
CA LEU A 184 -0.68 -6.08 -1.07
C LEU A 184 -0.99 -7.57 -1.12
N GLN A 185 -1.72 -8.11 -0.13
CA GLN A 185 -2.18 -9.51 -0.15
C GLN A 185 -3.10 -9.81 -1.34
N GLU A 186 -3.82 -8.84 -1.88
CA GLU A 186 -4.67 -9.03 -3.07
C GLU A 186 -3.88 -9.33 -4.35
N THR A 187 -2.58 -9.12 -4.35
CA THR A 187 -1.67 -9.48 -5.46
C THR A 187 -0.99 -10.84 -5.27
N VAL A 188 -1.16 -11.46 -4.10
CA VAL A 188 -0.42 -12.67 -3.70
C VAL A 188 -1.09 -13.93 -4.23
N ASN A 189 -0.30 -14.87 -4.73
CA ASN A 189 -0.75 -16.22 -4.99
C ASN A 189 -0.74 -17.03 -3.69
N THR A 190 -1.90 -17.25 -3.10
CA THR A 190 -2.06 -17.98 -1.84
C THR A 190 -1.70 -19.47 -1.96
N ASN A 191 -1.70 -20.02 -3.19
CA ASN A 191 -1.32 -21.41 -3.47
C ASN A 191 0.21 -21.58 -3.68
N SER A 192 0.99 -20.52 -3.56
CA SER A 192 2.46 -20.58 -3.61
C SER A 192 3.03 -21.24 -2.35
N ARG A 193 4.21 -21.87 -2.47
CA ARG A 193 4.95 -22.42 -1.31
C ARG A 193 5.33 -21.36 -0.28
N SER A 194 5.52 -20.13 -0.72
CA SER A 194 5.87 -18.98 0.13
C SER A 194 5.06 -17.77 -0.32
N PRO A 195 3.77 -17.71 0.08
CA PRO A 195 2.90 -16.63 -0.37
C PRO A 195 3.36 -15.30 0.25
N SER A 196 3.82 -14.40 -0.60
CA SER A 196 4.23 -13.04 -0.18
C SER A 196 4.05 -12.07 -1.34
N ALA A 197 3.69 -10.83 -1.02
CA ALA A 197 3.73 -9.77 -2.01
C ALA A 197 5.18 -9.49 -2.44
N SER A 198 5.34 -9.00 -3.68
CA SER A 198 6.66 -8.56 -4.13
C SER A 198 7.21 -7.50 -3.18
N PRO A 199 8.42 -7.69 -2.63
CA PRO A 199 9.02 -6.71 -1.72
C PRO A 199 9.11 -5.31 -2.34
N GLN A 200 9.46 -5.24 -3.61
CA GLN A 200 9.61 -4.00 -4.36
C GLN A 200 8.28 -3.28 -4.55
N LEU A 201 7.20 -4.01 -4.82
CA LEU A 201 5.85 -3.47 -4.96
C LEU A 201 5.41 -2.72 -3.69
N ALA A 202 5.70 -3.27 -2.52
CA ALA A 202 5.36 -2.66 -1.25
C ALA A 202 5.96 -1.26 -1.09
N GLY A 203 7.25 -1.11 -1.38
CA GLY A 203 7.94 0.17 -1.35
C GLY A 203 7.42 1.16 -2.40
N ASP A 204 7.14 0.67 -3.61
CA ASP A 204 6.64 1.52 -4.71
C ASP A 204 5.22 2.03 -4.44
N VAL A 205 4.34 1.20 -3.89
CA VAL A 205 2.98 1.61 -3.50
C VAL A 205 3.04 2.63 -2.36
N LEU A 206 3.85 2.38 -1.33
CA LEU A 206 3.98 3.32 -0.23
C LEU A 206 4.55 4.67 -0.69
N ARG A 207 5.56 4.65 -1.57
CA ARG A 207 6.10 5.88 -2.17
C ARG A 207 5.03 6.64 -2.96
N ALA A 208 4.19 5.92 -3.72
CA ALA A 208 3.08 6.53 -4.44
C ALA A 208 2.04 7.16 -3.52
N ILE A 209 1.76 6.55 -2.36
CA ILE A 209 0.87 7.10 -1.33
C ILE A 209 1.48 8.37 -0.73
N LEU A 210 2.70 8.29 -0.22
CA LEU A 210 3.38 9.40 0.47
C LEU A 210 3.54 10.64 -0.42
N ASN A 211 3.84 10.47 -1.69
CA ASN A 211 4.02 11.55 -2.66
C ASN A 211 2.75 11.90 -3.43
N ASN A 212 1.65 11.20 -3.16
CA ASN A 212 0.41 11.33 -3.93
C ASN A 212 0.67 11.29 -5.45
N THR A 213 1.48 10.32 -5.89
CA THR A 213 1.81 10.10 -7.31
C THR A 213 1.01 8.94 -7.90
N ARG A 214 1.22 8.63 -9.17
CA ARG A 214 0.59 7.49 -9.85
C ARG A 214 0.97 6.18 -9.17
N TYR A 215 0.00 5.26 -9.05
CA TYR A 215 0.28 3.91 -8.57
C TYR A 215 1.12 3.14 -9.60
N PRO A 216 2.03 2.25 -9.13
CA PRO A 216 2.83 1.43 -10.03
C PRO A 216 1.94 0.47 -10.84
N ALA A 217 2.26 0.30 -12.14
CA ALA A 217 1.52 -0.61 -13.03
C ALA A 217 1.51 -2.05 -12.50
N THR A 218 2.59 -2.46 -11.84
CA THR A 218 2.73 -3.78 -11.22
C THR A 218 1.66 -4.08 -10.15
N LEU A 219 1.08 -3.05 -9.52
CA LEU A 219 -0.05 -3.22 -8.60
C LEU A 219 -1.30 -3.69 -9.35
N LEU A 220 -1.65 -3.02 -10.45
CA LEU A 220 -2.79 -3.40 -11.29
C LEU A 220 -2.56 -4.76 -11.94
N ASP A 221 -1.38 -4.99 -12.51
CA ASP A 221 -1.04 -6.25 -13.17
C ASP A 221 -1.13 -7.44 -12.21
N GLY A 222 -0.63 -7.27 -10.98
CA GLY A 222 -0.73 -8.29 -9.93
C GLY A 222 -2.17 -8.64 -9.59
N VAL A 223 -3.02 -7.64 -9.41
CA VAL A 223 -4.46 -7.83 -9.14
C VAL A 223 -5.17 -8.49 -10.31
N MET A 224 -4.94 -8.01 -11.54
CA MET A 224 -5.56 -8.58 -12.74
C MET A 224 -5.14 -10.03 -12.99
N MET A 225 -3.88 -10.36 -12.73
CA MET A 225 -3.38 -11.73 -12.80
C MET A 225 -4.12 -12.63 -11.80
N ARG A 226 -4.34 -12.19 -10.57
CA ARG A 226 -5.08 -12.96 -9.56
C ARG A 226 -6.54 -13.12 -9.92
N ILE A 227 -7.20 -12.06 -10.39
CA ILE A 227 -8.59 -12.16 -10.85
C ILE A 227 -8.74 -13.20 -11.95
N ARG A 228 -7.86 -13.20 -12.95
CA ARG A 228 -7.89 -14.16 -14.05
C ARG A 228 -7.62 -15.61 -13.61
N ALA A 229 -6.64 -15.79 -12.71
CA ALA A 229 -6.25 -17.11 -12.23
C ALA A 229 -7.27 -17.72 -11.26
N GLU A 230 -7.90 -16.90 -10.42
CA GLU A 230 -8.79 -17.34 -9.34
C GLU A 230 -10.27 -17.13 -9.67
N GLN A 231 -10.57 -16.44 -10.78
CA GLN A 231 -11.93 -16.09 -11.23
C GLN A 231 -12.75 -15.39 -10.13
N LYS A 232 -12.05 -14.61 -9.29
CA LYS A 232 -12.62 -13.98 -8.11
C LYS A 232 -12.25 -12.52 -8.03
N VAL A 233 -13.26 -11.66 -7.96
CA VAL A 233 -13.11 -10.22 -7.65
C VAL A 233 -13.47 -10.00 -6.19
N THR A 234 -12.44 -9.72 -5.37
CA THR A 234 -12.63 -9.33 -3.97
C THR A 234 -12.90 -7.84 -3.86
N ARG A 235 -13.39 -7.40 -2.70
CA ARG A 235 -13.50 -5.97 -2.39
C ARG A 235 -12.17 -5.24 -2.55
N GLY A 236 -11.08 -5.84 -2.08
CA GLY A 236 -9.74 -5.26 -2.17
C GLY A 236 -9.28 -5.11 -3.61
N ARG A 237 -9.49 -6.14 -4.45
CA ARG A 237 -9.14 -6.08 -5.89
C ARG A 237 -9.94 -5.01 -6.62
N ALA A 238 -11.24 -4.92 -6.38
CA ALA A 238 -12.09 -3.88 -6.97
C ALA A 238 -11.67 -2.47 -6.51
N ALA A 239 -11.37 -2.30 -5.22
CA ALA A 239 -10.89 -1.04 -4.66
C ALA A 239 -9.56 -0.60 -5.27
N ILE A 240 -8.59 -1.52 -5.44
CA ILE A 240 -7.30 -1.25 -6.08
C ILE A 240 -7.48 -0.82 -7.53
N ILE A 241 -8.31 -1.54 -8.31
CA ILE A 241 -8.59 -1.20 -9.72
C ILE A 241 -9.19 0.20 -9.80
N LYS A 242 -10.21 0.50 -8.98
CA LYS A 242 -10.82 1.82 -8.91
C LYS A 242 -9.80 2.91 -8.57
N ALA A 243 -9.03 2.73 -7.49
CA ALA A 243 -8.04 3.69 -7.04
C ALA A 243 -6.95 3.93 -8.09
N TYR A 244 -6.49 2.85 -8.75
CA TYR A 244 -5.51 2.92 -9.81
C TYR A 244 -5.99 3.82 -10.95
N TYR A 245 -7.16 3.55 -11.51
CA TYR A 245 -7.69 4.32 -12.62
C TYR A 245 -8.04 5.76 -12.25
N LEU A 246 -8.54 6.00 -11.03
CA LEU A 246 -8.79 7.36 -10.53
C LEU A 246 -7.49 8.18 -10.45
N ARG A 247 -6.40 7.58 -9.94
CA ARG A 247 -5.15 8.32 -9.73
C ARG A 247 -4.30 8.42 -11.00
N ASN A 248 -4.30 7.38 -11.82
CA ASN A 248 -3.49 7.34 -13.03
C ASN A 248 -4.16 8.03 -14.22
N GLU A 249 -5.46 8.35 -14.11
CA GLU A 249 -6.25 9.08 -15.13
C GLU A 249 -6.16 8.44 -16.51
N ASP A 250 -6.38 7.12 -16.58
CA ASP A 250 -6.36 6.38 -17.82
C ASP A 250 -7.64 6.69 -18.63
N PRO A 251 -7.52 7.26 -19.86
CA PRO A 251 -8.69 7.64 -20.66
C PRO A 251 -9.55 6.45 -21.09
N ARG A 252 -9.03 5.22 -21.00
CA ARG A 252 -9.79 4.00 -21.29
C ARG A 252 -10.79 3.63 -20.22
N CYS A 253 -10.73 4.26 -19.04
CA CYS A 253 -11.65 4.02 -17.94
C CYS A 253 -12.32 5.34 -17.53
N PRO A 254 -13.56 5.61 -17.93
CA PRO A 254 -14.29 6.83 -17.59
C PRO A 254 -14.47 6.98 -16.09
N LYS A 255 -14.30 8.21 -15.58
CA LYS A 255 -14.45 8.49 -14.14
C LYS A 255 -15.86 8.17 -13.62
N GLU A 256 -16.88 8.21 -14.48
CA GLU A 256 -18.28 7.93 -14.12
C GLU A 256 -18.53 6.49 -13.64
N VAL A 257 -17.65 5.53 -14.00
CA VAL A 257 -17.74 4.14 -13.54
C VAL A 257 -16.86 3.87 -12.31
N LEU A 258 -16.07 4.85 -11.86
CA LEU A 258 -15.16 4.76 -10.72
C LEU A 258 -15.79 5.31 -9.43
N THR A 259 -17.08 5.09 -9.26
CA THR A 259 -17.88 5.54 -8.12
C THR A 259 -17.74 4.58 -6.92
N VAL A 260 -18.18 5.04 -5.75
CA VAL A 260 -18.22 4.18 -4.55
C VAL A 260 -19.31 3.14 -4.69
N GLU A 261 -20.49 3.55 -5.14
CA GLU A 261 -21.63 2.70 -5.39
C GLU A 261 -21.74 2.34 -6.87
N ASN A 262 -22.57 1.33 -7.16
CA ASN A 262 -22.84 0.92 -8.52
C ASN A 262 -23.54 2.04 -9.30
N ASN A 263 -22.93 2.53 -10.39
CA ASN A 263 -23.56 3.50 -11.28
C ASN A 263 -24.53 2.79 -12.23
N LYS A 264 -25.84 2.99 -12.02
CA LYS A 264 -26.91 2.38 -12.80
C LYS A 264 -27.24 3.16 -14.08
N GLU A 265 -26.74 4.38 -14.20
CA GLU A 265 -27.10 5.31 -15.29
C GLU A 265 -26.05 5.36 -16.41
N THR A 266 -24.88 4.76 -16.20
CA THR A 266 -23.83 4.77 -17.20
C THR A 266 -24.16 3.91 -18.42
N ASN A 267 -23.80 4.40 -19.59
CA ASN A 267 -23.86 3.67 -20.86
C ASN A 267 -22.50 3.09 -21.29
N TYR A 268 -21.48 3.14 -20.42
CA TYR A 268 -20.18 2.57 -20.71
C TYR A 268 -20.27 1.05 -20.84
N GLN A 269 -20.24 0.57 -22.08
CA GLN A 269 -20.56 -0.80 -22.44
C GLN A 269 -19.82 -1.87 -21.60
N PRO A 270 -18.49 -1.81 -21.38
CA PRO A 270 -17.82 -2.84 -20.57
C PRO A 270 -18.35 -2.93 -19.13
N TYR A 271 -18.74 -1.79 -18.54
CA TYR A 271 -19.29 -1.74 -17.19
C TYR A 271 -20.71 -2.33 -17.15
N VAL A 272 -21.57 -1.95 -18.10
CA VAL A 272 -22.92 -2.48 -18.23
C VAL A 272 -22.93 -4.00 -18.45
N MET A 273 -21.99 -4.51 -19.25
CA MET A 273 -21.83 -5.95 -19.46
C MET A 273 -21.39 -6.67 -18.18
N GLY A 274 -20.53 -6.05 -17.36
CA GLY A 274 -20.18 -6.55 -16.03
C GLY A 274 -21.37 -6.59 -15.06
N GLN A 275 -22.22 -5.55 -15.09
CA GLN A 275 -23.46 -5.53 -14.31
C GLN A 275 -24.41 -6.67 -14.73
N LEU A 276 -24.63 -6.85 -16.03
CA LEU A 276 -25.47 -7.92 -16.57
C LEU A 276 -24.94 -9.30 -16.14
N PHE A 277 -23.64 -9.53 -16.23
CA PHE A 277 -23.01 -10.78 -15.79
C PHE A 277 -23.25 -11.07 -14.30
N ALA A 278 -23.11 -10.06 -13.44
CA ALA A 278 -23.39 -10.19 -12.01
C ALA A 278 -24.86 -10.48 -11.71
N VAL A 279 -25.79 -9.87 -12.45
CA VAL A 279 -27.23 -10.14 -12.32
C VAL A 279 -27.56 -11.57 -12.74
N LEU A 280 -26.98 -12.06 -13.84
CA LEU A 280 -27.20 -13.44 -14.30
C LEU A 280 -26.67 -14.47 -13.29
N GLU A 281 -25.52 -14.23 -12.67
CA GLU A 281 -25.00 -15.06 -11.57
C GLU A 281 -25.97 -15.06 -10.38
N ALA A 282 -26.44 -13.87 -9.97
CA ALA A 282 -27.38 -13.74 -8.85
C ALA A 282 -28.70 -14.49 -9.11
N ILE A 283 -29.24 -14.43 -10.33
CA ILE A 283 -30.44 -15.16 -10.73
C ILE A 283 -30.16 -16.67 -10.64
N GLN A 284 -29.03 -17.17 -11.16
CA GLN A 284 -28.68 -18.55 -11.10
C GLN A 284 -28.59 -19.09 -9.66
N MET A 285 -27.97 -18.33 -8.78
CA MET A 285 -27.87 -18.67 -7.35
C MET A 285 -29.23 -18.62 -6.64
N ALA A 286 -30.11 -17.69 -7.01
CA ALA A 286 -31.46 -17.60 -6.45
C ALA A 286 -32.35 -18.78 -6.88
N VAL A 287 -32.22 -19.23 -8.13
CA VAL A 287 -32.99 -20.37 -8.67
C VAL A 287 -32.46 -21.71 -8.14
N ASN A 288 -31.16 -21.81 -7.95
CA ASN A 288 -30.49 -23.04 -7.48
C ASN A 288 -29.47 -22.69 -6.36
N PRO A 289 -29.92 -22.53 -5.09
CA PRO A 289 -29.05 -22.15 -3.98
C PRO A 289 -27.92 -23.13 -3.69
N ASP A 290 -28.10 -24.39 -4.02
CA ASP A 290 -27.11 -25.47 -3.75
C ASP A 290 -26.12 -25.67 -4.90
N ILE A 291 -26.08 -24.76 -5.87
CA ILE A 291 -25.18 -24.87 -7.02
C ILE A 291 -23.71 -24.76 -6.59
N ASN A 292 -22.91 -25.76 -6.90
CA ASN A 292 -21.48 -25.79 -6.58
C ASN A 292 -20.60 -25.03 -7.57
N THR A 293 -21.10 -24.76 -8.78
CA THR A 293 -20.34 -24.12 -9.86
C THR A 293 -21.23 -23.14 -10.60
N THR A 294 -20.99 -21.84 -10.41
CA THR A 294 -21.77 -20.77 -11.03
C THR A 294 -21.30 -20.46 -12.45
N ILE A 295 -22.05 -19.59 -13.16
CA ILE A 295 -21.60 -19.04 -14.46
C ILE A 295 -20.26 -18.32 -14.33
N LYS A 296 -19.97 -17.73 -13.17
CA LYS A 296 -18.68 -17.09 -12.90
C LYS A 296 -17.54 -18.09 -12.99
N ASP A 297 -17.65 -19.25 -12.36
CA ASP A 297 -16.59 -20.27 -12.36
C ASP A 297 -16.30 -20.82 -13.76
N ARG A 298 -17.30 -20.86 -14.63
CA ARG A 298 -17.18 -21.40 -15.99
C ARG A 298 -16.82 -20.36 -17.03
N TYR A 299 -17.41 -19.19 -16.97
CA TYR A 299 -17.41 -18.23 -18.09
C TYR A 299 -16.72 -16.89 -17.78
N PHE A 300 -16.20 -16.67 -16.56
CA PHE A 300 -15.64 -15.38 -16.17
C PHE A 300 -14.59 -14.85 -17.15
N ASN A 301 -13.60 -15.68 -17.50
CA ASN A 301 -12.53 -15.26 -18.41
C ASN A 301 -13.04 -15.00 -19.83
N ALA A 302 -13.98 -15.80 -20.30
CA ALA A 302 -14.60 -15.62 -21.61
C ALA A 302 -15.50 -14.39 -21.63
N ALA A 303 -16.29 -14.17 -20.58
CA ALA A 303 -17.13 -12.98 -20.43
C ALA A 303 -16.30 -11.70 -20.34
N ALA A 304 -15.12 -11.75 -19.70
CA ALA A 304 -14.20 -10.61 -19.62
C ALA A 304 -13.50 -10.29 -20.95
N SER A 305 -13.26 -11.31 -21.79
CA SER A 305 -12.53 -11.17 -23.07
C SER A 305 -13.46 -10.93 -24.27
N THR A 306 -14.57 -11.68 -24.32
CA THR A 306 -15.55 -11.67 -25.42
C THR A 306 -16.98 -11.70 -24.86
N PRO A 307 -17.41 -10.60 -24.19
CA PRO A 307 -18.65 -10.60 -23.42
C PRO A 307 -19.90 -10.91 -24.26
N ALA A 308 -19.97 -10.41 -25.48
CA ALA A 308 -21.13 -10.64 -26.34
C ALA A 308 -21.36 -12.14 -26.64
N LEU A 309 -20.31 -12.88 -27.00
CA LEU A 309 -20.42 -14.30 -27.27
C LEU A 309 -20.72 -15.11 -26.02
N SER A 310 -20.07 -14.78 -24.92
CA SER A 310 -20.26 -15.51 -23.66
C SER A 310 -21.65 -15.31 -23.06
N LEU A 311 -22.20 -14.09 -23.14
CA LEU A 311 -23.54 -13.79 -22.62
C LEU A 311 -24.65 -14.43 -23.45
N ILE A 312 -24.49 -14.58 -24.78
CA ILE A 312 -25.42 -15.33 -25.62
C ILE A 312 -25.48 -16.77 -25.15
N HIS A 313 -24.33 -17.42 -24.93
CA HIS A 313 -24.31 -18.84 -24.47
C HIS A 313 -24.85 -19.03 -23.05
N ILE A 314 -24.79 -18.01 -22.19
CA ILE A 314 -25.32 -18.05 -20.83
C ILE A 314 -26.85 -17.89 -20.86
N SER A 315 -27.37 -17.02 -21.75
CA SER A 315 -28.79 -16.69 -21.85
C SER A 315 -29.61 -17.66 -22.69
N GLU A 316 -28.97 -18.40 -23.61
CA GLU A 316 -29.64 -19.43 -24.38
C GLU A 316 -29.60 -20.76 -23.61
N PRO A 317 -30.77 -21.29 -23.15
CA PRO A 317 -30.80 -22.64 -22.63
C PRO A 317 -30.46 -23.60 -23.77
N THR A 318 -29.37 -24.37 -23.62
CA THR A 318 -29.06 -25.47 -24.52
C THR A 318 -30.29 -26.37 -24.62
N ARG A 319 -31.06 -26.25 -25.69
CA ARG A 319 -32.00 -27.29 -26.09
C ARG A 319 -31.18 -28.54 -26.34
N ARG A 320 -31.09 -29.41 -25.33
CA ARG A 320 -30.72 -30.78 -25.55
C ARG A 320 -31.93 -31.42 -26.21
N SER A 321 -31.83 -31.64 -27.50
CA SER A 321 -32.67 -32.61 -28.23
C SER A 321 -32.42 -34.00 -27.74
#